data_e23c70231071f8328fd19f4c65132976
#
_entry.id   e23c70231071f8328fd19f4c65132976
#
_cell.length_a   1.000
_cell.length_b   1.000
_cell.length_c   1.000
_cell.angle_alpha   90.00
_cell.angle_beta   90.00
_cell.angle_gamma   90.00
#
_symmetry.space_group_name_H-M   'P 1'
#
loop_
_entity.id
_entity.type
_entity.pdbx_description
1 polymer ?
#
loop_
_entity_poly.entity_id
_entity_poly.type
_entity_poly.pdbx_seq_one_letter_code
_entity_poly.pdbx_strand_id
1 'polypeptide(L)'
;MPTTLIPNPVMQFFDANGNPLVGGKLFTYAAGTTTPQATFTDYNGATANTNPVILNSRGEAAVWCGANRYYMVLKDSDNVEIWTADNVNGPNGPTLAVLAASDGATLIGYTP
;
A
#
# COMPACT_ATOMS: atom_id res chain seq x y z
N MET A 1 15.95 19.13 13.75
CA MET A 1 15.76 17.73 13.42
C MET A 1 14.63 17.57 12.39
N PRO A 2 14.87 16.90 11.30
CA PRO A 2 13.80 16.73 10.31
C PRO A 2 12.68 15.86 10.87
N THR A 3 11.48 16.15 10.46
CA THR A 3 10.30 15.37 10.82
C THR A 3 9.81 14.61 9.61
N THR A 4 9.06 13.56 9.85
CA THR A 4 8.51 12.71 8.78
C THR A 4 7.01 12.68 8.89
N LEU A 5 6.34 12.81 7.74
CA LEU A 5 4.89 12.66 7.70
C LEU A 5 4.52 11.23 8.09
N ILE A 6 3.67 11.08 9.09
CA ILE A 6 3.23 9.77 9.51
C ILE A 6 2.33 9.16 8.42
N PRO A 7 2.60 7.91 7.99
CA PRO A 7 1.69 7.25 7.07
C PRO A 7 0.40 6.90 7.78
N ASN A 8 -0.67 6.77 7.02
CA ASN A 8 -1.96 6.37 7.57
C ASN A 8 -1.87 4.88 7.98
N PRO A 9 -1.87 4.56 9.28
CA PRO A 9 -1.68 3.16 9.71
C PRO A 9 -2.88 2.27 9.43
N VAL A 10 -4.05 2.87 9.25
CA VAL A 10 -5.26 2.15 8.86
C VAL A 10 -5.77 2.80 7.59
N MET A 11 -5.77 2.06 6.49
CA MET A 11 -6.17 2.58 5.21
C MET A 11 -7.67 2.44 5.02
N GLN A 12 -8.31 3.51 4.55
CA GLN A 12 -9.73 3.51 4.23
C GLN A 12 -9.91 3.68 2.72
N PHE A 13 -10.76 2.85 2.14
CA PHE A 13 -11.05 2.87 0.71
C PHE A 13 -12.51 3.23 0.50
N PHE A 14 -12.79 3.80 -0.67
CA PHE A 14 -14.12 4.31 -1.02
C PHE A 14 -14.58 3.75 -2.35
N ASP A 15 -15.90 3.69 -2.52
CA ASP A 15 -16.47 3.35 -3.81
C ASP A 15 -16.54 4.60 -4.70
N ALA A 16 -17.12 4.45 -5.90
CA ALA A 16 -17.19 5.54 -6.87
C ALA A 16 -18.07 6.70 -6.39
N ASN A 17 -18.93 6.47 -5.41
CA ASN A 17 -19.85 7.48 -4.87
C ASN A 17 -19.30 8.14 -3.61
N GLY A 18 -18.08 7.78 -3.19
CA GLY A 18 -17.48 8.33 -1.98
C GLY A 18 -17.92 7.67 -0.70
N ASN A 19 -18.62 6.54 -0.76
CA ASN A 19 -19.00 5.77 0.41
C ASN A 19 -17.89 4.79 0.78
N PRO A 20 -17.75 4.45 2.09
CA PRO A 20 -16.77 3.44 2.49
C PRO A 20 -16.98 2.13 1.75
N LEU A 21 -15.87 1.52 1.32
CA LEU A 21 -15.91 0.28 0.55
C LEU A 21 -16.08 -0.93 1.47
N VAL A 22 -17.26 -1.07 2.02
CA VAL A 22 -17.58 -2.13 2.99
C VAL A 22 -17.44 -3.51 2.35
N GLY A 23 -16.68 -4.38 2.99
CA GLY A 23 -16.46 -5.74 2.48
C GLY A 23 -15.62 -5.80 1.21
N GLY A 24 -14.98 -4.70 0.85
CA GLY A 24 -14.11 -4.66 -0.29
C GLY A 24 -12.91 -5.58 -0.12
N LYS A 25 -12.21 -5.84 -1.22
CA LYS A 25 -11.10 -6.79 -1.26
C LYS A 25 -9.89 -6.15 -1.91
N LEU A 26 -8.77 -6.17 -1.21
CA LEU A 26 -7.50 -5.72 -1.76
C LEU A 26 -6.63 -6.95 -2.04
N PHE A 27 -6.44 -7.25 -3.32
CA PHE A 27 -5.55 -8.32 -3.74
C PHE A 27 -4.14 -7.78 -3.87
N THR A 28 -3.16 -8.48 -3.33
CA THR A 28 -1.75 -8.07 -3.38
C THR A 28 -0.91 -9.17 -3.99
N TYR A 29 -0.11 -8.79 -5.00
CA TYR A 29 0.75 -9.69 -5.76
C TYR A 29 2.16 -9.09 -5.83
N ALA A 30 3.13 -9.92 -6.18
CA ALA A 30 4.47 -9.41 -6.51
C ALA A 30 4.38 -8.52 -7.75
N ALA A 31 5.11 -7.40 -7.74
CA ALA A 31 5.05 -6.40 -8.82
C ALA A 31 5.23 -7.05 -10.19
N GLY A 32 4.40 -6.63 -11.13
CA GLY A 32 4.43 -7.13 -12.50
C GLY A 32 3.93 -8.55 -12.67
N THR A 33 3.34 -9.15 -11.64
CA THR A 33 2.89 -10.55 -11.68
C THR A 33 1.52 -10.70 -11.03
N THR A 34 0.97 -11.91 -11.10
CA THR A 34 -0.21 -12.30 -10.32
C THR A 34 0.15 -13.35 -9.26
N THR A 35 1.42 -13.43 -8.91
CA THR A 35 1.87 -14.31 -7.82
C THR A 35 1.57 -13.63 -6.49
N PRO A 36 0.77 -14.24 -5.61
CA PRO A 36 0.39 -13.61 -4.34
C PRO A 36 1.61 -13.22 -3.51
N GLN A 37 1.57 -12.01 -2.94
CA GLN A 37 2.62 -11.52 -2.05
C GLN A 37 1.96 -10.90 -0.83
N ALA A 38 2.36 -11.36 0.36
CA ALA A 38 1.69 -11.01 1.60
C ALA A 38 1.92 -9.55 2.01
N THR A 39 0.89 -8.97 2.61
CA THR A 39 1.00 -7.78 3.47
C THR A 39 0.79 -8.20 4.91
N PHE A 40 0.96 -7.27 5.85
CA PHE A 40 0.98 -7.62 7.27
C PHE A 40 0.07 -6.70 8.06
N THR A 41 -0.35 -7.17 9.24
CA THR A 41 -1.24 -6.42 10.11
C THR A 41 -0.50 -5.49 11.05
N ASP A 42 0.83 -5.64 11.17
CA ASP A 42 1.64 -4.90 12.14
C ASP A 42 3.00 -4.51 11.57
N TYR A 43 3.66 -3.63 12.28
CA TYR A 43 4.98 -3.13 11.90
C TYR A 43 6.05 -4.24 11.86
N ASN A 44 5.95 -5.21 12.74
CA ASN A 44 6.96 -6.27 12.84
C ASN A 44 6.82 -7.33 11.75
N GLY A 45 5.70 -7.34 11.02
CA GLY A 45 5.45 -8.36 10.02
C GLY A 45 5.24 -9.74 10.61
N ALA A 46 4.81 -9.80 11.89
CA ALA A 46 4.62 -11.08 12.57
C ALA A 46 3.37 -11.80 12.11
N THR A 47 2.35 -11.07 11.69
CA THR A 47 1.06 -11.64 11.28
C THR A 47 0.72 -11.14 9.88
N ALA A 48 0.61 -12.07 8.95
CA ALA A 48 0.23 -11.74 7.58
C ALA A 48 -1.27 -11.47 7.50
N ASN A 49 -1.65 -10.49 6.66
CA ASN A 49 -3.03 -10.31 6.25
C ASN A 49 -3.47 -11.50 5.40
N THR A 50 -4.77 -11.76 5.37
CA THR A 50 -5.33 -12.62 4.34
C THR A 50 -5.09 -11.98 2.95
N ASN A 51 -5.08 -12.77 1.91
CA ASN A 51 -4.95 -12.27 0.55
C ASN A 51 -6.08 -12.87 -0.31
N PRO A 52 -7.10 -12.08 -0.67
CA PRO A 52 -7.18 -10.63 -0.51
C PRO A 52 -7.39 -10.17 0.93
N VAL A 53 -6.97 -8.95 1.20
CA VAL A 53 -7.28 -8.27 2.46
C VAL A 53 -8.75 -7.88 2.42
N ILE A 54 -9.52 -8.28 3.43
CA ILE A 54 -10.96 -7.99 3.48
C ILE A 54 -11.17 -6.72 4.31
N LEU A 55 -11.83 -5.73 3.71
CA LEU A 55 -12.11 -4.47 4.38
C LEU A 55 -13.29 -4.63 5.34
N ASN A 56 -13.23 -3.89 6.45
CA ASN A 56 -14.25 -3.97 7.50
C ASN A 56 -15.49 -3.14 7.14
N SER A 57 -16.40 -2.95 8.11
CA SER A 57 -17.64 -2.20 7.91
C SER A 57 -17.43 -0.72 7.63
N ARG A 58 -16.20 -0.23 7.77
CA ARG A 58 -15.82 1.16 7.46
C ARG A 58 -14.93 1.24 6.24
N GLY A 59 -14.79 0.14 5.51
CA GLY A 59 -13.93 0.09 4.34
C GLY A 59 -12.45 0.18 4.68
N GLU A 60 -12.07 -0.25 5.87
CA GLU A 60 -10.71 -0.07 6.40
C GLU A 60 -9.97 -1.38 6.59
N ALA A 61 -8.65 -1.32 6.51
CA ALA A 61 -7.77 -2.39 6.90
C ALA A 61 -6.38 -1.85 7.24
N ALA A 62 -5.70 -2.52 8.17
CA ALA A 62 -4.29 -2.25 8.43
C ALA A 62 -3.47 -3.01 7.39
N VAL A 63 -2.72 -2.27 6.56
CA VAL A 63 -1.93 -2.88 5.48
C VAL A 63 -0.49 -2.40 5.60
N TRP A 64 0.36 -3.27 6.12
CA TRP A 64 1.78 -3.01 6.23
C TRP A 64 2.50 -3.77 5.11
N CYS A 65 3.18 -3.04 4.25
CA CYS A 65 3.88 -3.64 3.11
C CYS A 65 5.23 -4.19 3.52
N GLY A 66 5.60 -5.33 2.92
CA GLY A 66 6.96 -5.84 3.03
C GLY A 66 7.95 -5.02 2.20
N ALA A 67 9.19 -5.50 2.10
CA ALA A 67 10.27 -4.78 1.43
C ALA A 67 10.14 -4.76 -0.09
N ASN A 68 9.47 -5.74 -0.66
CA ASN A 68 9.33 -5.86 -2.11
C ASN A 68 8.16 -5.03 -2.61
N ARG A 69 8.19 -4.72 -3.90
CA ARG A 69 7.10 -3.96 -4.53
C ARG A 69 5.91 -4.86 -4.82
N TYR A 70 4.74 -4.23 -4.92
CA TYR A 70 3.46 -4.92 -5.07
C TYR A 70 2.74 -4.51 -6.35
N TYR A 71 1.98 -5.44 -6.88
CA TYR A 71 0.88 -5.17 -7.81
C TYR A 71 -0.42 -5.35 -7.02
N MET A 72 -1.23 -4.29 -6.94
CA MET A 72 -2.45 -4.30 -6.13
C MET A 72 -3.69 -4.15 -6.99
N VAL A 73 -4.74 -4.88 -6.62
CA VAL A 73 -6.06 -4.81 -7.27
C VAL A 73 -7.11 -4.61 -6.19
N LEU A 74 -7.84 -3.50 -6.26
CA LEU A 74 -8.94 -3.22 -5.34
C LEU A 74 -10.26 -3.58 -6.01
N LYS A 75 -11.06 -4.40 -5.33
CA LYS A 75 -12.39 -4.80 -5.78
C LYS A 75 -13.40 -4.51 -4.68
N ASP A 76 -14.67 -4.33 -5.09
CA ASP A 76 -15.75 -4.22 -4.12
C ASP A 76 -16.16 -5.61 -3.60
N SER A 77 -17.18 -5.66 -2.75
CA SER A 77 -17.66 -6.92 -2.18
C SER A 77 -18.23 -7.88 -3.24
N ASP A 78 -18.63 -7.36 -4.38
CA ASP A 78 -19.16 -8.15 -5.49
C ASP A 78 -18.08 -8.53 -6.51
N ASN A 79 -16.79 -8.29 -6.17
CA ASN A 79 -15.65 -8.57 -7.04
C ASN A 79 -15.57 -7.70 -8.29
N VAL A 80 -16.20 -6.54 -8.26
CA VAL A 80 -16.08 -5.57 -9.35
C VAL A 80 -14.81 -4.76 -9.10
N GLU A 81 -13.94 -4.69 -10.09
CA GLU A 81 -12.67 -3.98 -9.97
C GLU A 81 -12.88 -2.47 -9.84
N ILE A 82 -12.24 -1.86 -8.83
CA ILE A 82 -12.27 -0.42 -8.62
C ILE A 82 -11.05 0.21 -9.28
N TRP A 83 -9.86 -0.29 -8.99
CA TRP A 83 -8.61 0.16 -9.62
C TRP A 83 -7.50 -0.88 -9.45
N THR A 84 -6.45 -0.70 -10.25
CA THR A 84 -5.21 -1.47 -10.12
C THR A 84 -4.04 -0.51 -10.02
N ALA A 85 -2.96 -0.94 -9.35
CA ALA A 85 -1.73 -0.18 -9.28
C ALA A 85 -0.55 -1.15 -9.20
N ASP A 86 0.45 -0.91 -10.04
CA ASP A 86 1.67 -1.73 -10.05
C ASP A 86 2.83 -0.96 -9.44
N ASN A 87 3.88 -1.67 -9.05
CA ASN A 87 5.09 -1.10 -8.45
C ASN A 87 4.82 -0.28 -7.19
N VAL A 88 3.88 -0.72 -6.37
CA VAL A 88 3.53 -0.03 -5.14
C VAL A 88 4.53 -0.36 -4.04
N ASN A 89 5.07 0.68 -3.41
CA ASN A 89 5.93 0.58 -2.24
C ASN A 89 5.26 1.18 -1.03
N GLY A 90 5.62 0.68 0.15
CA GLY A 90 5.32 1.40 1.38
C GLY A 90 6.17 2.68 1.50
N PRO A 91 5.80 3.59 2.41
CA PRO A 91 6.53 4.86 2.57
C PRO A 91 8.01 4.70 2.94
N ASN A 92 8.40 3.57 3.51
CA ASN A 92 9.79 3.28 3.89
C ASN A 92 10.50 2.40 2.86
N GLY A 93 9.96 2.33 1.63
CA GLY A 93 10.55 1.52 0.58
C GLY A 93 11.86 2.12 0.05
N PRO A 94 12.60 1.35 -0.76
CA PRO A 94 13.90 1.80 -1.28
C PRO A 94 13.83 3.11 -2.05
N THR A 95 12.77 3.37 -2.78
CA THR A 95 12.61 4.60 -3.55
C THR A 95 12.62 5.83 -2.64
N LEU A 96 11.91 5.75 -1.54
CA LEU A 96 11.89 6.85 -0.59
C LEU A 96 13.27 7.08 0.03
N ALA A 97 13.98 6.02 0.37
CA ALA A 97 15.33 6.13 0.93
C ALA A 97 16.28 6.77 -0.07
N VAL A 98 16.19 6.43 -1.35
CA VAL A 98 17.03 7.02 -2.39
C VAL A 98 16.75 8.51 -2.53
N LEU A 99 15.50 8.92 -2.53
CA LEU A 99 15.15 10.34 -2.60
C LEU A 99 15.69 11.11 -1.38
N ALA A 100 15.59 10.55 -0.21
CA ALA A 100 16.11 11.19 0.99
C ALA A 100 17.64 11.34 0.95
N ALA A 101 18.32 10.37 0.37
CA ALA A 101 19.78 10.40 0.30
C ALA A 101 20.30 11.39 -0.74
N SER A 102 19.64 11.51 -1.84
CA SER A 102 20.11 12.45 -2.87
C SER A 102 19.72 13.85 -2.59
N ASP A 103 19.34 14.26 -2.10
CA ASP A 103 19.18 15.54 -2.05
C ASP A 103 19.60 16.44 -2.12
N GLY A 104 19.40 16.23 -2.38
CA GLY A 104 19.74 16.91 -2.52
C GLY A 104 20.45 16.99 -3.10
N ALA A 105 20.42 16.69 -3.38
CA ALA A 105 21.08 16.71 -4.06
C ALA A 105 20.84 16.23 -5.12
N THR A 106 20.39 16.00 -5.50
CA THR A 106 20.09 15.67 -6.37
C THR A 106 19.03 15.48 -6.77
N LEU A 107 18.38 15.72 -6.64
CA LEU A 107 17.59 15.41 -6.89
C LEU A 107 16.89 15.95 -7.18
N ILE A 108 16.77 16.27 -7.25
CA ILE A 108 16.68 16.61 -7.34
C ILE A 108 16.93 17.11 -7.49
N GLY A 109 17.16 17.21 -7.67
CA GLY A 109 17.74 17.32 -7.52
C GLY A 109 18.33 17.80 -7.30
N TYR A 110 18.66 18.14 -7.30
CA TYR A 110 19.44 18.47 -6.91
C TYR A 110 20.37 18.18 -6.71
N THR A 111 20.70 17.76 -7.12
CA THR A 111 21.62 17.30 -6.66
C THR A 111 22.33 17.72 -6.21
N PRO A 112 22.76 17.91 -5.96
CA PRO A 112 23.52 18.17 -5.31
C PRO A 112 23.99 18.30 -5.05
#